data_e6e2b8f22899f7c83ae620852a3224f5
#
_entry.id   e6e2b8f22899f7c83ae620852a3224f5
#
_cell.length_a   1.000
_cell.length_b   1.000
_cell.length_c   1.000
_cell.angle_alpha   90.00
_cell.angle_beta   90.00
_cell.angle_gamma   90.00
#
_symmetry.space_group_name_H-M   'P 1'
#
loop_
_entity.id
_entity.type
_entity.pdbx_description
1 polymer ?
#
loop_
_entity_poly.entity_id
_entity_poly.type
_entity_poly.pdbx_seq_one_letter_code
_entity_poly.pdbx_strand_id
1 'polypeptide(L)'
;MINSVKKACALAGLSLLFLLSGCQSTPQADKLRQEGLASLPESHTIQSVPFFPQEQFYCGPTTLSEVFGYYGESTSPNDIAPKLFIPNKEGSLQLEMVSATRQFGFLPYTERGTLSSLMSLVKDDIPVIVFQNLSIQLLPQWHYAVVIGFDSDKGTVTLHTGLTPNHEMSLELFERTWGRGNYWYLAPVPPNVTSAEMTPFTYVSAAYDMLKVGDKARSLAFLKTASRTWPSYWLSYFLIANYYLEHPEIEGNNKLAMTWFEKGYDVGQHQQAYVHNYVIALRKGDRAEQANKVLMNALVSFPDSDSLLALKKE
;
A
#
# COMPACT_ATOMS: atom_id res chain seq x y z
N MET A 1 10.55 58.62 27.31
CA MET A 1 10.82 58.07 26.00
C MET A 1 11.16 56.57 25.98
N ILE A 2 12.01 56.01 26.87
CA ILE A 2 12.46 54.64 26.88
C ILE A 2 11.29 53.62 27.10
N ASN A 3 10.30 53.92 27.93
CA ASN A 3 9.15 53.06 28.18
C ASN A 3 8.16 52.94 27.02
N SER A 4 8.06 54.00 26.19
CA SER A 4 7.20 53.99 25.01
C SER A 4 7.77 53.13 23.88
N VAL A 5 9.11 53.17 23.71
CA VAL A 5 9.80 52.34 22.73
C VAL A 5 9.73 50.87 23.09
N LYS A 6 9.88 50.51 24.38
CA LYS A 6 9.74 49.11 24.84
C LYS A 6 8.31 48.57 24.62
N LYS A 7 7.27 49.38 24.85
CA LYS A 7 5.89 48.99 24.57
C LYS A 7 5.62 48.83 23.05
N ALA A 8 6.18 49.71 22.22
CA ALA A 8 6.05 49.62 20.77
C ALA A 8 6.77 48.38 20.21
N CYS A 9 7.96 48.06 20.71
CA CYS A 9 8.68 46.82 20.32
C CYS A 9 7.95 45.53 20.79
N ALA A 10 7.36 45.52 21.98
CA ALA A 10 6.57 44.42 22.48
C ALA A 10 5.29 44.20 21.67
N LEU A 11 4.59 45.27 21.28
CA LEU A 11 3.41 45.20 20.42
C LEU A 11 3.78 44.78 18.99
N ALA A 12 4.87 45.27 18.43
CA ALA A 12 5.36 44.84 17.11
C ALA A 12 5.78 43.39 17.10
N GLY A 13 6.46 42.91 18.15
CA GLY A 13 6.80 41.49 18.33
C GLY A 13 5.58 40.58 18.46
N LEU A 14 4.55 41.04 19.19
CA LEU A 14 3.29 40.28 19.34
C LEU A 14 2.49 40.24 18.02
N SER A 15 2.48 41.34 17.26
CA SER A 15 1.86 41.39 15.92
C SER A 15 2.58 40.51 14.90
N LEU A 16 3.90 40.41 14.97
CA LEU A 16 4.70 39.54 14.09
C LEU A 16 4.46 38.05 14.37
N LEU A 17 4.20 37.68 15.62
CA LEU A 17 3.81 36.32 16.01
C LEU A 17 2.43 35.91 15.44
N PHE A 18 1.49 36.83 15.31
CA PHE A 18 0.19 36.59 14.66
C PHE A 18 0.29 36.45 13.13
N LEU A 19 1.29 37.06 12.49
CA LEU A 19 1.51 36.92 11.04
C LEU A 19 2.20 35.60 10.66
N LEU A 20 2.83 34.91 11.62
CA LEU A 20 3.44 33.59 11.42
C LEU A 20 2.48 32.41 11.61
N SER A 21 1.24 32.66 12.07
CA SER A 21 0.18 31.65 12.00
C SER A 21 -0.30 31.50 10.55
N GLY A 22 0.60 31.14 9.65
CA GLY A 22 0.26 30.79 8.27
C GLY A 22 -0.77 29.67 8.33
N CYS A 23 -1.96 29.92 7.80
CA CYS A 23 -2.95 28.89 7.54
C CYS A 23 -2.23 27.79 6.74
N GLN A 24 -2.00 26.64 7.35
CA GLN A 24 -1.52 25.48 6.61
C GLN A 24 -2.58 25.20 5.56
N SER A 25 -2.25 25.46 4.28
CA SER A 25 -3.16 25.28 3.16
C SER A 25 -3.64 23.83 3.08
N THR A 26 -4.85 23.64 2.62
CA THR A 26 -5.49 22.34 2.40
C THR A 26 -5.85 22.18 0.92
N PRO A 27 -4.85 22.16 0.03
CA PRO A 27 -5.06 22.24 -1.41
C PRO A 27 -5.91 21.09 -1.96
N GLN A 28 -5.85 19.92 -1.33
CA GLN A 28 -6.63 18.77 -1.77
C GLN A 28 -8.10 18.91 -1.36
N ALA A 29 -8.39 19.32 -0.13
CA ALA A 29 -9.75 19.59 0.32
C ALA A 29 -10.37 20.76 -0.48
N ASP A 30 -9.61 21.84 -0.70
CA ASP A 30 -10.04 22.98 -1.50
C ASP A 30 -10.37 22.56 -2.94
N LYS A 31 -9.54 21.72 -3.55
CA LYS A 31 -9.76 21.16 -4.89
C LYS A 31 -11.02 20.29 -4.93
N LEU A 32 -11.21 19.39 -3.95
CA LEU A 32 -12.39 18.54 -3.89
C LEU A 32 -13.68 19.35 -3.75
N ARG A 33 -13.67 20.46 -2.99
CA ARG A 33 -14.83 21.34 -2.88
C ARG A 33 -15.15 22.10 -4.16
N GLN A 34 -14.13 22.44 -4.95
CA GLN A 34 -14.32 23.21 -6.20
C GLN A 34 -14.69 22.32 -7.38
N GLU A 35 -14.04 21.15 -7.53
CA GLU A 35 -14.17 20.28 -8.69
C GLU A 35 -15.12 19.11 -8.44
N GLY A 36 -15.46 18.82 -7.18
CA GLY A 36 -16.19 17.62 -6.78
C GLY A 36 -15.37 16.34 -6.96
N LEU A 37 -16.07 15.22 -6.77
CA LEU A 37 -15.50 13.87 -6.96
C LEU A 37 -16.01 13.30 -8.29
N ALA A 38 -15.41 13.68 -9.40
CA ALA A 38 -15.91 13.39 -10.76
C ALA A 38 -16.18 11.91 -11.07
N SER A 39 -15.60 10.97 -10.29
CA SER A 39 -15.73 9.50 -10.49
C SER A 39 -16.14 8.74 -9.22
N LEU A 40 -16.44 9.44 -8.12
CA LEU A 40 -16.83 8.85 -6.85
C LEU A 40 -18.28 9.19 -6.51
N PRO A 41 -18.97 8.36 -5.71
CA PRO A 41 -20.28 8.70 -5.16
C PRO A 41 -20.16 9.90 -4.21
N GLU A 42 -21.28 10.60 -3.97
CA GLU A 42 -21.35 11.72 -3.03
C GLU A 42 -20.93 11.31 -1.61
N SER A 43 -21.29 10.09 -1.21
CA SER A 43 -20.89 9.52 0.08
C SER A 43 -20.73 8.01 0.00
N HIS A 44 -19.87 7.45 0.87
CA HIS A 44 -19.74 6.03 1.07
C HIS A 44 -19.29 5.74 2.51
N THR A 45 -19.80 4.66 3.10
CA THR A 45 -19.37 4.20 4.43
C THR A 45 -19.27 2.68 4.43
N ILE A 46 -18.10 2.16 4.74
CA ILE A 46 -17.85 0.74 4.89
C ILE A 46 -18.57 0.26 6.15
N GLN A 47 -19.48 -0.70 5.97
CA GLN A 47 -20.25 -1.26 7.07
C GLN A 47 -19.46 -2.36 7.79
N SER A 48 -19.78 -2.56 9.06
CA SER A 48 -19.28 -3.72 9.84
C SER A 48 -17.77 -3.76 10.08
N VAL A 49 -17.06 -2.64 9.95
CA VAL A 49 -15.69 -2.54 10.47
C VAL A 49 -15.79 -2.53 12.00
N PRO A 50 -15.21 -3.53 12.70
CA PRO A 50 -15.28 -3.56 14.17
C PRO A 50 -14.54 -2.37 14.75
N PHE A 51 -15.00 -1.92 15.92
CA PHE A 51 -14.35 -0.85 16.65
C PHE A 51 -13.83 -1.37 17.99
N PHE A 52 -12.58 -1.05 18.31
CA PHE A 52 -11.99 -1.29 19.61
C PHE A 52 -11.53 0.03 20.24
N PRO A 53 -11.96 0.37 21.47
CA PRO A 53 -11.43 1.55 22.17
C PRO A 53 -9.91 1.44 22.31
N GLN A 54 -9.19 2.49 21.94
CA GLN A 54 -7.73 2.48 21.97
C GLN A 54 -7.20 2.80 23.36
N GLU A 55 -6.37 1.91 23.90
CA GLU A 55 -5.57 2.19 25.08
C GLU A 55 -4.34 3.05 24.69
N GLN A 56 -3.66 3.58 25.71
CA GLN A 56 -2.46 4.38 25.49
C GLN A 56 -1.39 3.58 24.72
N PHE A 57 -0.84 4.15 23.65
CA PHE A 57 0.12 3.55 22.70
C PHE A 57 -0.41 2.41 21.84
N TYR A 58 -1.66 1.99 22.00
CA TYR A 58 -2.26 0.87 21.25
C TYR A 58 -2.92 1.26 19.94
N CYS A 59 -2.78 2.50 19.45
CA CYS A 59 -3.40 2.91 18.19
C CYS A 59 -3.00 2.02 16.99
N GLY A 60 -1.74 1.57 16.91
CA GLY A 60 -1.28 0.64 15.86
C GLY A 60 -1.94 -0.73 15.94
N PRO A 61 -1.78 -1.47 17.05
CA PRO A 61 -2.44 -2.77 17.24
C PRO A 61 -3.95 -2.73 17.03
N THR A 62 -4.61 -1.68 17.55
CA THR A 62 -6.07 -1.54 17.45
C THR A 62 -6.52 -1.36 16.01
N THR A 63 -5.92 -0.44 15.26
CA THR A 63 -6.30 -0.21 13.86
C THR A 63 -6.07 -1.43 12.98
N LEU A 64 -5.00 -2.21 13.21
CA LEU A 64 -4.80 -3.48 12.50
C LEU A 64 -5.85 -4.51 12.88
N SER A 65 -6.21 -4.63 14.17
CA SER A 65 -7.25 -5.55 14.65
C SER A 65 -8.61 -5.22 14.03
N GLU A 66 -8.96 -3.93 13.90
CA GLU A 66 -10.19 -3.48 13.25
C GLU A 66 -10.23 -3.87 11.77
N VAL A 67 -9.15 -3.63 11.03
CA VAL A 67 -9.09 -3.99 9.61
C VAL A 67 -9.04 -5.49 9.39
N PHE A 68 -8.28 -6.25 10.19
CA PHE A 68 -8.24 -7.71 10.09
C PHE A 68 -9.61 -8.33 10.43
N GLY A 69 -10.26 -7.81 11.49
CA GLY A 69 -11.60 -8.22 11.89
C GLY A 69 -12.66 -7.98 10.81
N TYR A 70 -12.57 -6.87 10.06
CA TYR A 70 -13.42 -6.61 8.92
C TYR A 70 -13.31 -7.70 7.84
N TYR A 71 -12.12 -8.24 7.61
CA TYR A 71 -11.90 -9.34 6.69
C TYR A 71 -12.10 -10.74 7.30
N GLY A 72 -12.66 -10.81 8.52
CA GLY A 72 -13.01 -12.06 9.18
C GLY A 72 -11.89 -12.73 9.99
N GLU A 73 -10.76 -12.06 10.18
CA GLU A 73 -9.67 -12.53 11.04
C GLU A 73 -9.88 -12.01 12.47
N SER A 74 -10.38 -12.89 13.35
CA SER A 74 -10.64 -12.54 14.76
C SER A 74 -9.34 -12.41 15.53
N THR A 75 -8.78 -11.21 15.58
CA THR A 75 -7.53 -10.89 16.24
C THR A 75 -7.75 -9.71 17.20
N SER A 76 -7.34 -9.84 18.46
CA SER A 76 -7.41 -8.73 19.40
C SER A 76 -6.18 -7.80 19.26
N PRO A 77 -6.28 -6.53 19.70
CA PRO A 77 -5.12 -5.64 19.78
C PRO A 77 -3.95 -6.24 20.60
N ASN A 78 -4.25 -7.04 21.62
CA ASN A 78 -3.24 -7.69 22.46
C ASN A 78 -2.50 -8.83 21.73
N ASP A 79 -3.11 -9.49 20.74
CA ASP A 79 -2.45 -10.49 19.92
C ASP A 79 -1.48 -9.86 18.92
N ILE A 80 -1.77 -8.62 18.49
CA ILE A 80 -0.99 -7.87 17.52
C ILE A 80 0.16 -7.11 18.19
N ALA A 81 -0.05 -6.55 19.36
CA ALA A 81 0.91 -5.70 20.08
C ALA A 81 2.33 -6.30 20.19
N PRO A 82 2.52 -7.61 20.51
CA PRO A 82 3.85 -8.21 20.58
C PRO A 82 4.60 -8.24 19.25
N LYS A 83 3.91 -8.09 18.11
CA LYS A 83 4.49 -8.05 16.76
C LYS A 83 4.83 -6.64 16.29
N LEU A 84 4.32 -5.63 17.01
CA LEU A 84 4.47 -4.21 16.67
C LEU A 84 5.43 -3.48 17.59
N PHE A 85 5.42 -3.81 18.88
CA PHE A 85 6.17 -3.04 19.86
C PHE A 85 7.65 -3.41 19.85
N ILE A 86 8.49 -2.41 19.66
CA ILE A 86 9.93 -2.55 19.82
C ILE A 86 10.25 -2.42 21.31
N PRO A 87 11.07 -3.31 21.89
CA PRO A 87 11.47 -3.20 23.28
C PRO A 87 11.99 -1.79 23.65
N ASN A 88 11.50 -1.23 24.73
CA ASN A 88 11.83 0.11 25.22
C ASN A 88 11.40 1.30 24.32
N LYS A 89 10.46 1.08 23.40
CA LYS A 89 9.82 2.15 22.64
C LYS A 89 8.31 2.12 22.83
N GLU A 90 7.72 3.29 23.00
CA GLU A 90 6.29 3.47 23.06
C GLU A 90 5.71 3.68 21.67
N GLY A 91 4.56 3.04 21.39
CA GLY A 91 3.86 3.15 20.12
C GLY A 91 4.44 2.24 19.02
N SER A 92 3.89 2.39 17.82
CA SER A 92 4.20 1.57 16.64
C SER A 92 4.77 2.44 15.54
N LEU A 93 5.85 1.98 14.89
CA LEU A 93 6.37 2.62 13.69
C LEU A 93 5.66 2.08 12.44
N GLN A 94 5.72 2.83 11.35
CA GLN A 94 5.11 2.44 10.07
C GLN A 94 5.68 1.12 9.51
N LEU A 95 6.98 0.87 9.70
CA LEU A 95 7.63 -0.37 9.25
C LEU A 95 7.12 -1.60 10.01
N GLU A 96 6.89 -1.46 11.32
CA GLU A 96 6.32 -2.52 12.14
C GLU A 96 4.85 -2.78 11.78
N MET A 97 4.08 -1.74 11.44
CA MET A 97 2.71 -1.89 10.93
C MET A 97 2.70 -2.73 9.65
N VAL A 98 3.59 -2.43 8.70
CA VAL A 98 3.77 -3.20 7.45
C VAL A 98 4.21 -4.64 7.74
N SER A 99 5.17 -4.83 8.65
CA SER A 99 5.68 -6.15 9.03
C SER A 99 4.62 -7.01 9.70
N ALA A 100 3.89 -6.46 10.68
CA ALA A 100 2.80 -7.15 11.35
C ALA A 100 1.69 -7.54 10.36
N THR A 101 1.30 -6.64 9.45
CA THR A 101 0.33 -6.94 8.40
C THR A 101 0.70 -8.21 7.63
N ARG A 102 1.97 -8.36 7.22
CA ARG A 102 2.46 -9.57 6.56
C ARG A 102 2.39 -10.82 7.44
N GLN A 103 2.73 -10.69 8.72
CA GLN A 103 2.73 -11.81 9.67
C GLN A 103 1.32 -12.37 9.89
N PHE A 104 0.30 -11.52 9.81
CA PHE A 104 -1.12 -11.93 9.85
C PHE A 104 -1.67 -12.33 8.46
N GLY A 105 -0.81 -12.38 7.44
CA GLY A 105 -1.12 -12.91 6.12
C GLY A 105 -1.89 -11.95 5.21
N PHE A 106 -1.95 -10.66 5.54
CA PHE A 106 -2.49 -9.61 4.69
C PHE A 106 -1.39 -8.97 3.86
N LEU A 107 -1.72 -8.57 2.63
CA LEU A 107 -0.82 -7.77 1.82
C LEU A 107 -0.82 -6.33 2.34
N PRO A 108 0.33 -5.78 2.75
CA PRO A 108 0.41 -4.40 3.22
C PRO A 108 0.54 -3.43 2.04
N TYR A 109 -0.58 -3.10 1.41
CA TYR A 109 -0.56 -2.05 0.40
C TYR A 109 -0.35 -0.71 1.07
N THR A 110 0.78 -0.07 0.83
CA THR A 110 1.14 1.19 1.47
C THR A 110 1.74 2.17 0.47
N GLU A 111 1.26 3.41 0.54
CA GLU A 111 1.72 4.53 -0.29
C GLU A 111 1.60 5.86 0.47
N ARG A 112 1.96 6.93 -0.23
CA ARG A 112 1.61 8.31 0.11
C ARG A 112 0.55 8.76 -0.88
N GLY A 113 -0.66 8.99 -0.37
CA GLY A 113 -1.81 9.20 -1.22
C GLY A 113 -2.32 10.62 -1.27
N THR A 114 -3.48 10.75 -1.89
CA THR A 114 -4.30 11.94 -1.93
C THR A 114 -5.65 11.67 -1.27
N LEU A 115 -6.43 12.71 -0.96
CA LEU A 115 -7.81 12.54 -0.50
C LEU A 115 -8.62 11.73 -1.52
N SER A 116 -8.44 12.00 -2.82
CA SER A 116 -9.13 11.26 -3.88
C SER A 116 -8.76 9.78 -3.89
N SER A 117 -7.46 9.45 -3.80
CA SER A 117 -7.01 8.06 -3.77
C SER A 117 -7.52 7.32 -2.53
N LEU A 118 -7.52 7.98 -1.37
CA LEU A 118 -8.06 7.43 -0.13
C LEU A 118 -9.55 7.13 -0.24
N MET A 119 -10.33 8.08 -0.76
CA MET A 119 -11.78 7.90 -0.98
C MET A 119 -12.08 6.83 -2.02
N SER A 120 -11.25 6.67 -3.05
CA SER A 120 -11.38 5.59 -4.03
C SER A 120 -11.21 4.20 -3.40
N LEU A 121 -10.25 4.03 -2.49
CA LEU A 121 -10.08 2.78 -1.74
C LEU A 121 -11.28 2.51 -0.83
N VAL A 122 -11.73 3.53 -0.10
CA VAL A 122 -12.91 3.43 0.79
C VAL A 122 -14.18 3.09 0.01
N LYS A 123 -14.38 3.71 -1.17
CA LYS A 123 -15.50 3.39 -2.07
C LYS A 123 -15.50 1.91 -2.51
N ASP A 124 -14.33 1.33 -2.65
CA ASP A 124 -14.15 -0.09 -3.01
C ASP A 124 -14.18 -1.02 -1.77
N ASP A 125 -14.78 -0.56 -0.65
CA ASP A 125 -14.92 -1.27 0.62
C ASP A 125 -13.57 -1.73 1.23
N ILE A 126 -12.53 -0.93 1.05
CA ILE A 126 -11.21 -1.16 1.63
C ILE A 126 -10.98 -0.16 2.77
N PRO A 127 -11.04 -0.58 4.05
CA PRO A 127 -10.72 0.28 5.17
C PRO A 127 -9.23 0.63 5.18
N VAL A 128 -8.91 1.91 5.39
CA VAL A 128 -7.54 2.41 5.23
C VAL A 128 -7.01 2.98 6.53
N ILE A 129 -5.90 2.44 7.00
CA ILE A 129 -5.18 2.96 8.17
C ILE A 129 -4.37 4.18 7.72
N VAL A 130 -4.55 5.30 8.40
CA VAL A 130 -3.82 6.55 8.15
C VAL A 130 -2.95 6.92 9.34
N PHE A 131 -1.83 7.61 9.06
CA PHE A 131 -0.92 8.10 10.09
C PHE A 131 -1.03 9.62 10.17
N GLN A 132 -1.43 10.14 11.33
CA GLN A 132 -1.71 11.55 11.57
C GLN A 132 -0.82 12.11 12.66
N ASN A 133 -0.56 13.42 12.59
CA ASN A 133 -0.09 14.19 13.74
C ASN A 133 -1.23 15.10 14.19
N LEU A 134 -1.84 14.77 15.31
CA LEU A 134 -3.00 15.48 15.86
C LEU A 134 -2.64 16.83 16.53
N SER A 135 -1.33 17.12 16.67
CA SER A 135 -0.84 18.34 17.27
C SER A 135 0.02 19.15 16.29
N ILE A 136 0.81 20.09 16.79
CA ILE A 136 1.73 20.88 15.99
C ILE A 136 3.04 20.12 15.71
N GLN A 137 3.77 20.55 14.68
CA GLN A 137 5.01 19.89 14.27
C GLN A 137 6.11 19.92 15.36
N LEU A 138 6.13 20.96 16.19
CA LEU A 138 7.10 21.12 17.27
C LEU A 138 6.85 20.16 18.46
N LEU A 139 5.59 19.78 18.70
CA LEU A 139 5.16 18.86 19.76
C LEU A 139 4.22 17.82 19.13
N PRO A 140 4.76 16.86 18.36
CA PRO A 140 3.93 15.94 17.62
C PRO A 140 3.18 14.96 18.51
N GLN A 141 1.90 14.74 18.19
CA GLN A 141 1.08 13.68 18.75
C GLN A 141 0.70 12.72 17.63
N TRP A 142 1.53 11.69 17.47
CA TRP A 142 1.36 10.70 16.42
C TRP A 142 0.22 9.74 16.73
N HIS A 143 -0.58 9.43 15.72
CA HIS A 143 -1.77 8.65 15.88
C HIS A 143 -2.11 7.85 14.61
N TYR A 144 -2.61 6.62 14.79
CA TYR A 144 -3.22 5.83 13.73
C TYR A 144 -4.73 5.81 13.89
N ALA A 145 -5.44 5.96 12.78
CA ALA A 145 -6.89 5.86 12.70
C ALA A 145 -7.28 5.04 11.46
N VAL A 146 -8.48 4.46 11.44
CA VAL A 146 -9.01 3.75 10.28
C VAL A 146 -10.04 4.63 9.59
N VAL A 147 -9.81 5.00 8.33
CA VAL A 147 -10.80 5.68 7.49
C VAL A 147 -11.76 4.62 6.96
N ILE A 148 -13.04 4.83 7.25
CA ILE A 148 -14.13 3.91 6.90
C ILE A 148 -15.22 4.56 6.06
N GLY A 149 -15.17 5.88 5.86
CA GLY A 149 -16.19 6.57 5.08
C GLY A 149 -15.81 7.99 4.71
N PHE A 150 -16.62 8.56 3.82
CA PHE A 150 -16.56 9.96 3.43
C PHE A 150 -17.95 10.46 3.00
N ASP A 151 -18.13 11.78 3.08
CA ASP A 151 -19.31 12.47 2.60
C ASP A 151 -18.81 13.79 1.96
N SER A 152 -18.92 13.89 0.63
CA SER A 152 -18.43 15.05 -0.13
C SER A 152 -19.31 16.28 0.07
N ASP A 153 -20.63 16.09 0.25
CA ASP A 153 -21.57 17.20 0.46
C ASP A 153 -21.34 17.87 1.81
N LYS A 154 -21.15 17.07 2.86
CA LYS A 154 -20.74 17.56 4.17
C LYS A 154 -19.29 18.02 4.20
N GLY A 155 -18.45 17.50 3.28
CA GLY A 155 -17.02 17.71 3.26
C GLY A 155 -16.32 17.06 4.46
N THR A 156 -16.66 15.80 4.75
CA THR A 156 -16.13 15.03 5.89
C THR A 156 -15.57 13.68 5.49
N VAL A 157 -14.67 13.16 6.32
CA VAL A 157 -14.29 11.74 6.38
C VAL A 157 -14.77 11.14 7.68
N THR A 158 -15.09 9.84 7.65
CA THR A 158 -15.50 9.09 8.83
C THR A 158 -14.38 8.14 9.26
N LEU A 159 -14.03 8.17 10.55
CA LEU A 159 -12.89 7.47 11.12
C LEU A 159 -13.31 6.61 12.32
N HIS A 160 -12.68 5.43 12.49
CA HIS A 160 -12.48 4.83 13.81
C HIS A 160 -11.19 5.40 14.41
N THR A 161 -11.29 6.09 15.55
CA THR A 161 -10.15 6.80 16.15
C THR A 161 -10.28 6.95 17.67
N GLY A 162 -9.22 6.68 18.39
CA GLY A 162 -9.17 6.84 19.84
C GLY A 162 -10.27 6.06 20.56
N LEU A 163 -11.14 6.76 21.26
CA LEU A 163 -12.30 6.20 21.99
C LEU A 163 -13.61 6.39 21.21
N THR A 164 -13.56 6.89 19.97
CA THR A 164 -14.75 7.33 19.23
C THR A 164 -14.91 6.52 17.93
N PRO A 165 -15.94 5.65 17.85
CA PRO A 165 -16.34 5.05 16.59
C PRO A 165 -17.01 6.08 15.68
N ASN A 166 -16.92 5.90 14.38
CA ASN A 166 -17.60 6.72 13.36
C ASN A 166 -17.41 8.24 13.56
N HIS A 167 -16.20 8.64 13.95
CA HIS A 167 -15.87 10.05 14.15
C HIS A 167 -15.86 10.80 12.81
N GLU A 168 -16.73 11.77 12.64
CA GLU A 168 -16.72 12.64 11.47
C GLU A 168 -15.69 13.77 11.68
N MET A 169 -14.80 13.95 10.70
CA MET A 169 -13.77 14.99 10.69
C MET A 169 -13.85 15.74 9.36
N SER A 170 -13.78 17.09 9.38
CA SER A 170 -13.77 17.88 8.14
C SER A 170 -12.54 17.55 7.28
N LEU A 171 -12.69 17.61 5.95
CA LEU A 171 -11.62 17.34 5.00
C LEU A 171 -10.38 18.18 5.25
N GLU A 172 -10.57 19.46 5.61
CA GLU A 172 -9.46 20.37 5.86
C GLU A 172 -8.68 20.01 7.13
N LEU A 173 -9.36 19.61 8.20
CA LEU A 173 -8.70 19.19 9.43
C LEU A 173 -7.98 17.85 9.20
N PHE A 174 -8.65 16.93 8.52
CA PHE A 174 -8.07 15.63 8.17
C PHE A 174 -6.82 15.79 7.28
N GLU A 175 -6.90 16.57 6.20
CA GLU A 175 -5.76 16.80 5.32
C GLU A 175 -4.57 17.41 6.08
N ARG A 176 -4.82 18.39 6.98
CA ARG A 176 -3.75 18.99 7.79
C ARG A 176 -3.07 17.96 8.72
N THR A 177 -3.83 17.15 9.41
CA THR A 177 -3.28 16.17 10.36
C THR A 177 -2.60 15.02 9.65
N TRP A 178 -3.19 14.52 8.55
CA TRP A 178 -2.65 13.46 7.71
C TRP A 178 -1.43 13.95 6.91
N GLY A 179 -1.48 15.16 6.38
CA GLY A 179 -0.35 15.79 5.69
C GLY A 179 0.91 15.94 6.54
N ARG A 180 0.75 16.17 7.87
CA ARG A 180 1.87 16.13 8.82
C ARG A 180 2.45 14.72 8.98
N GLY A 181 1.66 13.67 8.74
CA GLY A 181 2.07 12.27 8.61
C GLY A 181 2.58 11.91 7.21
N ASN A 182 2.84 12.94 6.37
CA ASN A 182 3.33 12.81 5.00
C ASN A 182 2.40 11.99 4.11
N TYR A 183 1.09 12.11 4.33
CA TYR A 183 0.03 11.43 3.58
C TYR A 183 0.18 9.91 3.54
N TRP A 184 0.87 9.34 4.52
CA TRP A 184 1.08 7.91 4.59
C TRP A 184 -0.21 7.16 4.93
N TYR A 185 -0.44 6.08 4.22
CA TYR A 185 -1.50 5.14 4.54
C TYR A 185 -1.07 3.69 4.36
N LEU A 186 -1.82 2.80 4.99
CA LEU A 186 -1.70 1.35 4.88
C LEU A 186 -3.11 0.76 4.67
N ALA A 187 -3.29 0.03 3.60
CA ALA A 187 -4.49 -0.75 3.31
C ALA A 187 -4.13 -2.25 3.37
N PRO A 188 -4.31 -2.91 4.51
CA PRO A 188 -4.18 -4.36 4.61
C PRO A 188 -5.29 -5.03 3.80
N VAL A 189 -4.95 -5.88 2.82
CA VAL A 189 -5.95 -6.57 2.00
C VAL A 189 -5.70 -8.08 1.94
N PRO A 190 -6.75 -8.92 1.90
CA PRO A 190 -6.63 -10.35 1.65
C PRO A 190 -6.38 -10.62 0.13
N PRO A 191 -6.01 -11.85 -0.27
CA PRO A 191 -5.58 -12.16 -1.64
C PRO A 191 -6.58 -11.85 -2.77
N ASN A 192 -7.86 -11.80 -2.46
CA ASN A 192 -8.93 -11.59 -3.46
C ASN A 192 -9.43 -10.14 -3.54
N VAL A 193 -8.83 -9.21 -2.77
CA VAL A 193 -9.24 -7.81 -2.71
C VAL A 193 -8.21 -6.94 -3.42
N THR A 194 -8.70 -6.13 -4.36
CA THR A 194 -7.95 -5.09 -5.09
C THR A 194 -8.87 -3.91 -5.38
N SER A 195 -8.29 -2.76 -5.70
CA SER A 195 -8.97 -1.57 -6.21
C SER A 195 -8.30 -1.09 -7.50
N ALA A 196 -9.05 -0.43 -8.35
CA ALA A 196 -8.50 0.26 -9.52
C ALA A 196 -7.53 1.40 -9.14
N GLU A 197 -7.64 1.90 -7.90
CA GLU A 197 -6.73 2.90 -7.33
C GLU A 197 -5.35 2.32 -7.00
N MET A 198 -5.25 1.02 -6.77
CA MET A 198 -3.98 0.38 -6.44
C MET A 198 -3.06 0.32 -7.65
N THR A 199 -1.77 0.67 -7.46
CA THR A 199 -0.77 0.54 -8.50
C THR A 199 -0.25 -0.90 -8.58
N PRO A 200 -0.08 -1.47 -9.79
CA PRO A 200 0.41 -2.83 -9.95
C PRO A 200 1.82 -3.02 -9.37
N PHE A 201 2.68 -2.00 -9.45
CA PHE A 201 4.03 -2.07 -8.91
C PHE A 201 4.03 -2.24 -7.39
N THR A 202 3.31 -1.40 -6.66
CA THR A 202 3.26 -1.44 -5.18
C THR A 202 2.63 -2.75 -4.69
N TYR A 203 1.53 -3.17 -5.32
CA TYR A 203 0.85 -4.42 -4.96
C TYR A 203 1.75 -5.65 -5.21
N VAL A 204 2.34 -5.77 -6.39
CA VAL A 204 3.19 -6.91 -6.76
C VAL A 204 4.49 -6.93 -5.95
N SER A 205 5.07 -5.77 -5.66
CA SER A 205 6.26 -5.68 -4.80
C SER A 205 5.96 -6.18 -3.37
N ALA A 206 4.84 -5.76 -2.79
CA ALA A 206 4.41 -6.24 -1.48
C ALA A 206 4.15 -7.76 -1.46
N ALA A 207 3.51 -8.29 -2.52
CA ALA A 207 3.28 -9.73 -2.67
C ALA A 207 4.60 -10.51 -2.82
N TYR A 208 5.56 -9.96 -3.54
CA TYR A 208 6.90 -10.56 -3.69
C TYR A 208 7.68 -10.58 -2.38
N ASP A 209 7.61 -9.51 -1.60
CA ASP A 209 8.21 -9.49 -0.26
C ASP A 209 7.61 -10.59 0.64
N MET A 210 6.28 -10.77 0.59
CA MET A 210 5.62 -11.86 1.31
C MET A 210 6.06 -13.23 0.79
N LEU A 211 6.32 -13.37 -0.51
CA LEU A 211 6.83 -14.62 -1.09
C LEU A 211 8.21 -15.00 -0.56
N LYS A 212 9.04 -14.01 -0.19
CA LYS A 212 10.38 -14.27 0.39
C LYS A 212 10.30 -14.73 1.84
N VAL A 213 9.43 -14.12 2.65
CA VAL A 213 9.47 -14.27 4.11
C VAL A 213 8.23 -14.93 4.73
N GLY A 214 7.14 -15.09 3.99
CA GLY A 214 5.85 -15.54 4.49
C GLY A 214 5.36 -16.88 3.94
N ASP A 215 4.06 -17.10 4.06
CA ASP A 215 3.34 -18.22 3.48
C ASP A 215 3.38 -18.15 1.95
N LYS A 216 4.01 -19.13 1.32
CA LYS A 216 4.21 -19.21 -0.14
C LYS A 216 2.89 -19.33 -0.90
N ALA A 217 1.96 -20.16 -0.40
CA ALA A 217 0.67 -20.39 -1.04
C ALA A 217 -0.17 -19.10 -1.06
N ARG A 218 -0.22 -18.39 0.07
CA ARG A 218 -0.91 -17.11 0.20
C ARG A 218 -0.25 -16.02 -0.66
N SER A 219 1.09 -15.97 -0.67
CA SER A 219 1.85 -15.01 -1.49
C SER A 219 1.60 -15.22 -2.99
N LEU A 220 1.59 -16.48 -3.45
CA LEU A 220 1.22 -16.80 -4.83
C LEU A 220 -0.22 -16.43 -5.15
N ALA A 221 -1.15 -16.52 -4.19
CA ALA A 221 -2.53 -16.09 -4.39
C ALA A 221 -2.61 -14.58 -4.68
N PHE A 222 -1.84 -13.74 -3.98
CA PHE A 222 -1.73 -12.31 -4.29
C PHE A 222 -1.19 -12.06 -5.70
N LEU A 223 -0.09 -12.73 -6.09
CA LEU A 223 0.47 -12.57 -7.43
C LEU A 223 -0.51 -13.04 -8.53
N LYS A 224 -1.25 -14.13 -8.29
CA LYS A 224 -2.31 -14.60 -9.20
C LYS A 224 -3.46 -13.59 -9.31
N THR A 225 -3.82 -12.94 -8.21
CA THR A 225 -4.79 -11.85 -8.23
C THR A 225 -4.26 -10.67 -9.04
N ALA A 226 -3.01 -10.25 -8.83
CA ALA A 226 -2.38 -9.20 -9.63
C ALA A 226 -2.40 -9.50 -11.12
N SER A 227 -2.10 -10.74 -11.54
CA SER A 227 -2.13 -11.12 -12.96
C SER A 227 -3.53 -11.07 -13.61
N ARG A 228 -4.60 -11.17 -12.80
CA ARG A 228 -5.99 -11.01 -13.27
C ARG A 228 -6.43 -9.55 -13.29
N THR A 229 -6.04 -8.79 -12.26
CA THR A 229 -6.42 -7.37 -12.14
C THR A 229 -5.66 -6.49 -13.12
N TRP A 230 -4.37 -6.76 -13.32
CA TRP A 230 -3.49 -6.01 -14.23
C TRP A 230 -2.85 -6.94 -15.26
N PRO A 231 -3.60 -7.45 -16.24
CA PRO A 231 -3.12 -8.45 -17.19
C PRO A 231 -1.98 -7.94 -18.09
N SER A 232 -1.85 -6.63 -18.27
CA SER A 232 -0.74 -5.99 -18.98
C SER A 232 0.54 -5.83 -18.15
N TYR A 233 0.52 -6.15 -16.85
CA TYR A 233 1.68 -6.01 -15.98
C TYR A 233 2.48 -7.32 -15.91
N TRP A 234 3.56 -7.40 -16.68
CA TRP A 234 4.37 -8.61 -16.90
C TRP A 234 4.98 -9.21 -15.63
N LEU A 235 5.29 -8.38 -14.61
CA LEU A 235 6.07 -8.79 -13.45
C LEU A 235 5.34 -9.85 -12.60
N SER A 236 4.01 -9.80 -12.51
CA SER A 236 3.23 -10.79 -11.79
C SER A 236 3.40 -12.21 -12.37
N TYR A 237 3.35 -12.33 -13.70
CA TYR A 237 3.57 -13.60 -14.40
C TYR A 237 5.01 -14.09 -14.22
N PHE A 238 5.97 -13.20 -14.35
CA PHE A 238 7.39 -13.48 -14.16
C PHE A 238 7.71 -14.04 -12.78
N LEU A 239 7.19 -13.41 -11.73
CA LEU A 239 7.45 -13.83 -10.36
C LEU A 239 6.81 -15.19 -10.04
N ILE A 240 5.60 -15.46 -10.53
CA ILE A 240 4.95 -16.76 -10.36
C ILE A 240 5.72 -17.84 -11.13
N ALA A 241 6.10 -17.57 -12.38
CA ALA A 241 6.85 -18.52 -13.20
C ALA A 241 8.20 -18.85 -12.59
N ASN A 242 8.94 -17.83 -12.14
CA ASN A 242 10.23 -18.03 -11.47
C ASN A 242 10.10 -18.81 -10.17
N TYR A 243 9.07 -18.53 -9.38
CA TYR A 243 8.85 -19.32 -8.17
C TYR A 243 8.80 -20.81 -8.48
N TYR A 244 8.04 -21.24 -9.49
CA TYR A 244 8.00 -22.65 -9.88
C TYR A 244 9.32 -23.14 -10.49
N LEU A 245 10.02 -22.30 -11.26
CA LEU A 245 11.29 -22.67 -11.87
C LEU A 245 12.41 -22.92 -10.84
N GLU A 246 12.36 -22.19 -9.71
CA GLU A 246 13.33 -22.25 -8.62
C GLU A 246 13.01 -23.31 -7.55
N HIS A 247 11.82 -23.94 -7.61
CA HIS A 247 11.36 -24.92 -6.61
C HIS A 247 11.14 -26.30 -7.26
N PRO A 248 12.24 -27.04 -7.53
CA PRO A 248 12.18 -28.36 -8.18
C PRO A 248 11.47 -29.43 -7.34
N GLU A 249 11.30 -29.21 -6.03
CA GLU A 249 10.55 -30.08 -5.12
C GLU A 249 9.03 -30.05 -5.36
N ILE A 250 8.53 -29.07 -6.10
CA ILE A 250 7.12 -29.01 -6.47
C ILE A 250 6.86 -29.91 -7.67
N GLU A 251 5.96 -30.86 -7.54
CA GLU A 251 5.56 -31.75 -8.64
C GLU A 251 5.05 -30.95 -9.85
N GLY A 252 5.61 -31.22 -11.01
CA GLY A 252 5.26 -30.51 -12.25
C GLY A 252 5.72 -29.07 -12.30
N ASN A 253 6.67 -28.65 -11.48
CA ASN A 253 7.19 -27.28 -11.39
C ASN A 253 7.58 -26.69 -12.75
N ASN A 254 8.31 -27.44 -13.62
CA ASN A 254 8.69 -26.96 -14.94
C ASN A 254 7.47 -26.68 -15.84
N LYS A 255 6.46 -27.53 -15.80
CA LYS A 255 5.20 -27.34 -16.54
C LYS A 255 4.46 -26.13 -16.05
N LEU A 256 4.42 -25.92 -14.72
CA LEU A 256 3.79 -24.73 -14.12
C LEU A 256 4.56 -23.46 -14.50
N ALA A 257 5.89 -23.48 -14.43
CA ALA A 257 6.72 -22.35 -14.84
C ALA A 257 6.47 -21.96 -16.31
N MET A 258 6.56 -22.95 -17.21
CA MET A 258 6.27 -22.72 -18.64
C MET A 258 4.87 -22.12 -18.86
N THR A 259 3.85 -22.68 -18.19
CA THR A 259 2.47 -22.19 -18.30
C THR A 259 2.34 -20.71 -17.90
N TRP A 260 3.03 -20.29 -16.84
CA TRP A 260 2.98 -18.90 -16.40
C TRP A 260 3.80 -17.96 -17.26
N PHE A 261 4.95 -18.39 -17.77
CA PHE A 261 5.69 -17.66 -18.80
C PHE A 261 4.89 -17.53 -20.09
N GLU A 262 4.21 -18.57 -20.55
CA GLU A 262 3.38 -18.54 -21.74
C GLU A 262 2.20 -17.57 -21.60
N LYS A 263 1.51 -17.59 -20.47
CA LYS A 263 0.38 -16.67 -20.17
C LYS A 263 0.77 -15.19 -20.20
N GLY A 264 1.96 -14.86 -19.78
CA GLY A 264 2.44 -13.48 -19.73
C GLY A 264 3.36 -13.11 -20.90
N TYR A 265 3.53 -13.98 -21.92
CA TYR A 265 4.53 -13.78 -22.97
C TYR A 265 4.32 -12.50 -23.76
N ASP A 266 3.08 -12.19 -24.16
CA ASP A 266 2.77 -11.01 -24.96
C ASP A 266 3.24 -9.71 -24.30
N VAL A 267 3.14 -9.61 -22.98
CA VAL A 267 3.56 -8.44 -22.21
C VAL A 267 4.99 -8.56 -21.67
N GLY A 268 5.49 -9.79 -21.51
CA GLY A 268 6.83 -10.07 -20.95
C GLY A 268 7.94 -10.14 -22.00
N GLN A 269 7.63 -10.38 -23.28
CA GLN A 269 8.65 -10.55 -24.35
C GLN A 269 9.57 -9.35 -24.56
N HIS A 270 9.14 -8.17 -24.10
CA HIS A 270 9.92 -6.93 -24.15
C HIS A 270 10.83 -6.73 -22.93
N GLN A 271 10.91 -7.74 -22.06
CA GLN A 271 11.73 -7.73 -20.85
C GLN A 271 12.81 -8.83 -20.97
N GLN A 272 14.08 -8.42 -21.01
CA GLN A 272 15.21 -9.34 -21.19
C GLN A 272 15.22 -10.48 -20.16
N ALA A 273 14.99 -10.16 -18.86
CA ALA A 273 14.94 -11.15 -17.80
C ALA A 273 13.81 -12.17 -17.98
N TYR A 274 12.67 -11.71 -18.48
CA TYR A 274 11.52 -12.58 -18.76
C TYR A 274 11.83 -13.62 -19.82
N VAL A 275 12.30 -13.18 -20.99
CA VAL A 275 12.60 -14.09 -22.09
C VAL A 275 13.76 -15.02 -21.79
N HIS A 276 14.78 -14.55 -21.06
CA HIS A 276 15.88 -15.37 -20.57
C HIS A 276 15.37 -16.56 -19.72
N ASN A 277 14.58 -16.29 -18.69
CA ASN A 277 14.08 -17.32 -17.79
C ASN A 277 13.03 -18.22 -18.45
N TYR A 278 12.26 -17.68 -19.41
CA TYR A 278 11.33 -18.51 -20.20
C TYR A 278 12.07 -19.51 -21.09
N VAL A 279 13.19 -19.13 -21.73
CA VAL A 279 14.03 -20.06 -22.50
C VAL A 279 14.55 -21.18 -21.61
N ILE A 280 15.02 -20.84 -20.39
CA ILE A 280 15.47 -21.86 -19.42
C ILE A 280 14.33 -22.80 -19.03
N ALA A 281 13.14 -22.26 -18.74
CA ALA A 281 11.96 -23.07 -18.39
C ALA A 281 11.57 -24.03 -19.54
N LEU A 282 11.59 -23.57 -20.78
CA LEU A 282 11.30 -24.38 -21.96
C LEU A 282 12.31 -25.50 -22.14
N ARG A 283 13.62 -25.22 -21.97
CA ARG A 283 14.67 -26.27 -22.05
C ARG A 283 14.51 -27.32 -20.96
N LYS A 284 14.28 -26.89 -19.72
CA LYS A 284 14.03 -27.81 -18.61
C LYS A 284 12.74 -28.66 -18.77
N GLY A 285 11.83 -28.18 -19.59
CA GLY A 285 10.56 -28.85 -19.90
C GLY A 285 10.58 -29.62 -21.23
N ASP A 286 11.76 -29.92 -21.79
CA ASP A 286 11.97 -30.64 -23.05
C ASP A 286 11.30 -29.99 -24.28
N ARG A 287 11.20 -28.65 -24.27
CA ARG A 287 10.65 -27.84 -25.37
C ARG A 287 11.75 -27.08 -26.12
N ALA A 288 12.82 -27.80 -26.54
CA ALA A 288 14.03 -27.22 -27.13
C ALA A 288 13.76 -26.39 -28.41
N GLU A 289 12.87 -26.85 -29.29
CA GLU A 289 12.50 -26.12 -30.51
C GLU A 289 11.84 -24.77 -30.19
N GLN A 290 10.88 -24.78 -29.24
CA GLN A 290 10.21 -23.57 -28.79
C GLN A 290 11.18 -22.61 -28.08
N ALA A 291 12.09 -23.15 -27.25
CA ALA A 291 13.14 -22.39 -26.57
C ALA A 291 14.02 -21.63 -27.59
N ASN A 292 14.46 -22.32 -28.65
CA ASN A 292 15.27 -21.72 -29.69
C ASN A 292 14.51 -20.62 -30.45
N LYS A 293 13.23 -20.84 -30.77
CA LYS A 293 12.38 -19.82 -31.41
C LYS A 293 12.24 -18.57 -30.53
N VAL A 294 11.96 -18.74 -29.23
CA VAL A 294 11.86 -17.60 -28.27
C VAL A 294 13.20 -16.90 -28.16
N LEU A 295 14.31 -17.63 -28.04
CA LEU A 295 15.65 -17.06 -27.95
C LEU A 295 16.04 -16.26 -29.20
N MET A 296 15.81 -16.79 -30.39
CA MET A 296 16.13 -16.08 -31.64
C MET A 296 15.32 -14.81 -31.79
N ASN A 297 14.02 -14.83 -31.46
CA ASN A 297 13.18 -13.63 -31.45
C ASN A 297 13.68 -12.59 -30.43
N ALA A 298 14.06 -13.04 -29.22
CA ALA A 298 14.59 -12.16 -28.20
C ALA A 298 15.91 -11.49 -28.60
N LEU A 299 16.80 -12.21 -29.28
CA LEU A 299 18.07 -11.65 -29.81
C LEU A 299 17.89 -10.59 -30.90
N VAL A 300 16.73 -10.55 -31.55
CA VAL A 300 16.39 -9.42 -32.47
C VAL A 300 16.15 -8.14 -31.68
N SER A 301 15.49 -8.25 -30.51
CA SER A 301 15.18 -7.10 -29.65
C SER A 301 16.34 -6.72 -28.72
N PHE A 302 17.18 -7.69 -28.36
CA PHE A 302 18.29 -7.56 -27.40
C PHE A 302 19.59 -8.15 -28.00
N PRO A 303 20.13 -7.62 -29.10
CA PRO A 303 21.26 -8.23 -29.82
C PRO A 303 22.55 -8.31 -28.97
N ASP A 304 22.76 -7.37 -28.09
CA ASP A 304 23.96 -7.25 -27.25
C ASP A 304 23.79 -7.82 -25.83
N SER A 305 22.75 -8.65 -25.61
CA SER A 305 22.49 -9.26 -24.31
C SER A 305 23.42 -10.44 -24.05
N ASP A 306 24.43 -10.26 -23.21
CA ASP A 306 25.37 -11.32 -22.84
C ASP A 306 24.67 -12.58 -22.29
N SER A 307 23.61 -12.39 -21.49
CA SER A 307 22.86 -13.51 -20.91
C SER A 307 22.09 -14.33 -21.96
N LEU A 308 21.51 -13.68 -22.96
CA LEU A 308 20.83 -14.37 -24.06
C LEU A 308 21.82 -14.99 -25.06
N LEU A 309 22.95 -14.32 -25.32
CA LEU A 309 24.02 -14.86 -26.15
C LEU A 309 24.69 -16.09 -25.51
N ALA A 310 24.80 -16.13 -24.18
CA ALA A 310 25.27 -17.31 -23.47
C ALA A 310 24.35 -18.52 -23.70
N LEU A 311 23.03 -18.33 -23.64
CA LEU A 311 22.04 -19.39 -23.92
C LEU A 311 22.10 -19.92 -25.36
N LYS A 312 22.65 -19.16 -26.31
CA LYS A 312 22.81 -19.62 -27.71
C LYS A 312 23.96 -20.63 -27.85
N LYS A 313 24.90 -20.66 -26.91
CA LYS A 313 26.08 -21.55 -26.93
C LYS A 313 25.83 -22.89 -26.25
N GLU A 314 24.76 -22.98 -25.46
CA GLU A 314 24.27 -24.21 -24.82
C GLU A 314 23.28 -24.96 -25.74
#